data_51a5a73416e838431995a1f99c41caac
#
_entry.id   51a5a73416e838431995a1f99c41caac
#
_cell.length_a   1.000
_cell.length_b   1.000
_cell.length_c   1.000
_cell.angle_alpha   90.00
_cell.angle_beta   90.00
_cell.angle_gamma   90.00
#
_symmetry.space_group_name_H-M   'P 1'
#
loop_
_entity.id
_entity.type
_entity.pdbx_description
1 polymer ?
#
loop_
_entity_poly.entity_id
_entity_poly.type
_entity_poly.pdbx_seq_one_letter_code
_entity_poly.pdbx_strand_id
1 'polypeptide(L)'
;YTGKIGNETVTLNFGTGTTATASFKLHDGENLVFTGLAAGTRYKVVETGAADDYTPGVKVVENGTATVNKTASSEPESLATADGNATNLIGEKENTVDFTNTYKNVPITGVIMNHMTAIVLILAAVSAMAVLFLTKRRQMR
;
A
#
# COMPACT_ATOMS: atom_id res chain seq x y z
N TYR A 1 22.78 10.31 -13.67
CA TYR A 1 22.58 8.86 -13.47
C TYR A 1 21.24 8.45 -14.05
N THR A 2 21.19 7.28 -14.60
CA THR A 2 19.97 6.68 -15.16
C THR A 2 19.65 5.38 -14.45
N GLY A 3 18.35 5.17 -14.18
CA GLY A 3 17.80 3.91 -13.72
C GLY A 3 16.80 3.39 -14.74
N LYS A 4 16.42 2.12 -14.62
CA LYS A 4 15.44 1.48 -15.50
C LYS A 4 14.35 0.78 -14.70
N ILE A 5 13.12 0.92 -15.20
CA ILE A 5 11.94 0.14 -14.79
C ILE A 5 11.48 -0.59 -16.05
N GLY A 6 11.80 -1.88 -16.18
CA GLY A 6 11.59 -2.59 -17.44
C GLY A 6 12.28 -1.85 -18.61
N ASN A 7 11.50 -1.30 -19.54
CA ASN A 7 11.98 -0.51 -20.68
C ASN A 7 11.98 1.00 -20.47
N GLU A 8 11.37 1.49 -19.39
CA GLU A 8 11.31 2.91 -19.03
C GLU A 8 12.64 3.37 -18.42
N THR A 9 13.05 4.59 -18.75
CA THR A 9 14.29 5.20 -18.21
C THR A 9 13.93 6.34 -17.26
N VAL A 10 14.43 6.25 -16.03
CA VAL A 10 14.35 7.32 -15.01
C VAL A 10 15.72 8.00 -14.92
N THR A 11 15.76 9.31 -15.05
CA THR A 11 17.00 10.07 -15.03
C THR A 11 17.09 10.98 -13.82
N LEU A 12 18.19 10.85 -13.06
CA LEU A 12 18.60 11.81 -12.05
C LEU A 12 19.56 12.83 -12.70
N ASN A 13 19.11 14.06 -12.85
CA ASN A 13 19.89 15.14 -13.42
C ASN A 13 20.25 16.17 -12.34
N PHE A 14 21.53 16.27 -12.01
CA PHE A 14 22.02 17.19 -11.00
C PHE A 14 22.27 18.61 -11.56
N GLY A 15 22.33 18.78 -12.88
CA GLY A 15 22.66 20.07 -13.50
C GLY A 15 23.98 20.61 -12.94
N THR A 16 23.94 21.85 -12.42
CA THR A 16 25.07 22.48 -11.72
C THR A 16 25.02 22.30 -10.20
N GLY A 17 23.99 21.65 -9.70
CA GLY A 17 23.77 21.43 -8.26
C GLY A 17 24.30 20.10 -7.76
N THR A 18 24.15 19.90 -6.45
CA THR A 18 24.54 18.66 -5.76
C THR A 18 23.35 17.75 -5.45
N THR A 19 22.15 18.17 -5.79
CA THR A 19 20.89 17.44 -5.52
C THR A 19 20.14 17.22 -6.82
N ALA A 20 19.63 16.01 -7.01
CA ALA A 20 18.72 15.67 -8.10
C ALA A 20 17.45 15.00 -7.54
N THR A 21 16.33 15.22 -8.20
CA THR A 21 15.05 14.60 -7.87
C THR A 21 14.45 14.01 -9.14
N ALA A 22 13.87 12.82 -9.01
CA ALA A 22 13.08 12.20 -10.07
C ALA A 22 11.81 11.61 -9.45
N SER A 23 10.72 11.63 -10.21
CA SER A 23 9.47 10.95 -9.89
C SER A 23 9.26 9.81 -10.87
N PHE A 24 8.75 8.68 -10.37
CA PHE A 24 8.49 7.48 -11.15
C PHE A 24 7.32 6.73 -10.54
N LYS A 25 6.78 5.76 -11.28
CA LYS A 25 5.74 4.85 -10.80
C LYS A 25 6.27 3.44 -10.87
N LEU A 26 5.98 2.64 -9.85
CA LEU A 26 6.23 1.20 -9.83
C LEU A 26 4.89 0.47 -9.63
N HIS A 27 4.73 -0.63 -10.34
CA HIS A 27 3.65 -1.60 -10.09
C HIS A 27 4.19 -2.75 -9.24
N ASP A 28 3.29 -3.60 -8.77
CA ASP A 28 3.67 -4.78 -7.99
C ASP A 28 4.71 -5.64 -8.74
N GLY A 29 5.78 -5.98 -8.04
CA GLY A 29 6.90 -6.76 -8.58
C GLY A 29 7.88 -5.98 -9.47
N GLU A 30 7.66 -4.68 -9.74
CA GLU A 30 8.60 -3.87 -10.51
C GLU A 30 9.73 -3.30 -9.64
N ASN A 31 10.90 -3.18 -10.26
CA ASN A 31 12.10 -2.64 -9.61
C ASN A 31 12.69 -1.51 -10.44
N LEU A 32 13.09 -0.42 -9.77
CA LEU A 32 13.94 0.62 -10.34
C LEU A 32 15.39 0.41 -9.85
N VAL A 33 16.30 0.22 -10.77
CA VAL A 33 17.71 0.01 -10.47
C VAL A 33 18.54 1.15 -11.05
N PHE A 34 19.23 1.88 -10.19
CA PHE A 34 20.28 2.82 -10.58
C PHE A 34 21.64 2.15 -10.50
N THR A 35 22.46 2.32 -11.53
CA THR A 35 23.84 1.83 -11.54
C THR A 35 24.84 2.98 -11.51
N GLY A 36 26.02 2.74 -10.94
CA GLY A 36 27.12 3.71 -10.91
C GLY A 36 26.94 4.85 -9.91
N LEU A 37 26.02 4.73 -8.95
CA LEU A 37 25.96 5.69 -7.84
C LEU A 37 27.21 5.51 -6.95
N ALA A 38 27.87 6.61 -6.63
CA ALA A 38 29.08 6.59 -5.80
C ALA A 38 28.72 6.24 -4.34
N ALA A 39 29.57 5.44 -3.70
CA ALA A 39 29.48 5.23 -2.23
C ALA A 39 29.58 6.57 -1.51
N GLY A 40 28.80 6.76 -0.45
CA GLY A 40 28.64 8.02 0.27
C GLY A 40 27.60 8.96 -0.32
N THR A 41 27.00 8.65 -1.48
CA THR A 41 25.86 9.41 -2.02
C THR A 41 24.70 9.31 -1.03
N ARG A 42 24.10 10.45 -0.72
CA ARG A 42 22.91 10.54 0.14
C ARG A 42 21.65 10.46 -0.70
N TYR A 43 20.65 9.75 -0.19
CA TYR A 43 19.37 9.62 -0.87
C TYR A 43 18.20 9.60 0.12
N LYS A 44 17.03 9.88 -0.40
CA LYS A 44 15.75 9.67 0.28
C LYS A 44 14.72 9.28 -0.76
N VAL A 45 13.94 8.25 -0.47
CA VAL A 45 12.82 7.83 -1.29
C VAL A 45 11.54 8.05 -0.51
N VAL A 46 10.52 8.55 -1.19
CA VAL A 46 9.20 8.82 -0.62
C VAL A 46 8.17 8.15 -1.50
N GLU A 47 7.41 7.23 -0.93
CA GLU A 47 6.19 6.71 -1.54
C GLU A 47 5.03 7.64 -1.21
N THR A 48 4.19 7.94 -2.19
CA THR A 48 2.98 8.77 -2.03
C THR A 48 1.78 8.06 -2.65
N GLY A 49 0.60 8.25 -2.06
CA GLY A 49 -0.65 7.76 -2.63
C GLY A 49 -0.87 6.26 -2.45
N ALA A 50 -0.39 5.67 -1.35
CA ALA A 50 -0.88 4.35 -0.94
C ALA A 50 -2.40 4.43 -0.79
N ALA A 51 -3.13 3.51 -1.43
CA ALA A 51 -4.59 3.51 -1.38
C ALA A 51 -5.09 3.24 0.04
N ASP A 52 -6.25 3.79 0.40
CA ASP A 52 -6.85 3.75 1.75
C ASP A 52 -6.99 2.34 2.35
N ASP A 53 -7.01 1.31 1.49
CA ASP A 53 -7.16 -0.09 1.90
C ASP A 53 -5.84 -0.79 2.22
N TYR A 54 -4.70 -0.10 2.12
CA TYR A 54 -3.38 -0.69 2.32
C TYR A 54 -2.64 -0.08 3.51
N THR A 55 -1.85 -0.91 4.17
CA THR A 55 -0.88 -0.46 5.18
C THR A 55 0.50 -0.46 4.54
N PRO A 56 1.10 0.72 4.29
CA PRO A 56 2.42 0.80 3.69
C PRO A 56 3.52 0.46 4.69
N GLY A 57 4.56 -0.19 4.19
CA GLY A 57 5.78 -0.48 4.91
C GLY A 57 7.01 -0.15 4.06
N VAL A 58 8.13 0.16 4.69
CA VAL A 58 9.41 0.38 4.02
C VAL A 58 10.54 -0.32 4.75
N LYS A 59 11.37 -1.00 3.98
CA LYS A 59 12.63 -1.60 4.44
C LYS A 59 13.78 -1.01 3.64
N VAL A 60 14.84 -0.62 4.32
CA VAL A 60 16.06 -0.11 3.70
C VAL A 60 17.24 -0.98 4.11
N VAL A 61 18.03 -1.37 3.15
CA VAL A 61 19.34 -2.00 3.33
C VAL A 61 20.40 -1.03 2.83
N GLU A 62 21.34 -0.67 3.67
CA GLU A 62 22.48 0.18 3.37
C GLU A 62 23.75 -0.62 3.57
N ASN A 63 24.60 -0.68 2.56
CA ASN A 63 25.87 -1.41 2.63
C ASN A 63 25.74 -2.87 3.11
N GLY A 64 24.68 -3.56 2.70
CA GLY A 64 24.39 -4.95 3.09
C GLY A 64 23.78 -5.11 4.50
N THR A 65 23.41 -4.02 5.19
CA THR A 65 22.81 -4.05 6.51
C THR A 65 21.45 -3.38 6.51
N ALA A 66 20.44 -4.02 7.09
CA ALA A 66 19.12 -3.40 7.25
C ALA A 66 19.18 -2.27 8.27
N THR A 67 18.90 -1.04 7.84
CA THR A 67 18.96 0.18 8.66
C THR A 67 17.59 0.72 9.00
N VAL A 68 16.59 0.47 8.14
CA VAL A 68 15.20 0.88 8.34
C VAL A 68 14.28 -0.32 8.12
N ASN A 69 13.31 -0.48 9.00
CA ASN A 69 12.20 -1.41 8.85
C ASN A 69 11.00 -0.79 9.56
N LYS A 70 10.15 -0.12 8.79
CA LYS A 70 8.98 0.62 9.30
C LYS A 70 7.71 0.09 8.66
N THR A 71 6.65 0.02 9.45
CA THR A 71 5.29 -0.17 8.98
C THR A 71 4.47 1.01 9.50
N ALA A 72 3.68 1.64 8.67
CA ALA A 72 2.83 2.73 9.11
C ALA A 72 1.73 2.21 10.04
N SER A 73 1.51 2.92 11.15
CA SER A 73 0.44 2.59 12.11
C SER A 73 -0.94 3.10 11.69
N SER A 74 -0.97 4.03 10.73
CA SER A 74 -2.18 4.61 10.12
C SER A 74 -1.91 4.80 8.63
N GLU A 75 -2.93 5.11 7.86
CA GLU A 75 -2.85 5.38 6.42
C GLU A 75 -2.13 6.73 6.17
N PRO A 76 -0.81 6.76 6.02
CA PRO A 76 -0.12 8.01 5.75
C PRO A 76 -0.30 8.37 4.28
N GLU A 77 -0.45 9.65 3.98
CA GLU A 77 -0.41 10.16 2.62
C GLU A 77 0.95 9.88 1.96
N SER A 78 2.00 9.68 2.75
CA SER A 78 3.34 9.34 2.29
C SER A 78 4.14 8.57 3.32
N LEU A 79 5.00 7.67 2.85
CA LEU A 79 5.98 6.95 3.66
C LEU A 79 7.38 7.19 3.10
N ALA A 80 8.33 7.59 3.96
CA ALA A 80 9.68 7.93 3.57
C ALA A 80 10.71 6.96 4.19
N THR A 81 11.81 6.74 3.46
CA THR A 81 12.96 5.95 3.94
C THR A 81 13.68 6.59 5.13
N ALA A 82 13.58 7.91 5.29
CA ALA A 82 14.18 8.65 6.40
C ALA A 82 13.26 9.77 6.85
N ASP A 83 13.29 10.09 8.15
CA ASP A 83 12.40 11.09 8.75
C ASP A 83 12.96 12.51 8.60
N GLY A 84 12.09 13.48 8.46
CA GLY A 84 12.45 14.89 8.37
C GLY A 84 13.52 15.17 7.30
N ASN A 85 14.63 15.76 7.69
CA ASN A 85 15.77 16.08 6.82
C ASN A 85 16.84 14.96 6.79
N ALA A 86 16.63 13.85 7.47
CA ALA A 86 17.55 12.72 7.43
C ALA A 86 17.57 12.08 6.04
N THR A 87 18.68 11.43 5.73
CA THR A 87 18.93 10.74 4.47
C THR A 87 19.57 9.39 4.71
N ASN A 88 19.41 8.49 3.77
CA ASN A 88 20.11 7.21 3.69
C ASN A 88 21.44 7.38 2.93
N LEU A 89 22.33 6.40 3.03
CA LEU A 89 23.65 6.41 2.38
C LEU A 89 23.79 5.21 1.44
N ILE A 90 24.33 5.46 0.25
CA ILE A 90 24.83 4.40 -0.63
C ILE A 90 26.16 3.88 -0.09
N GLY A 91 26.23 2.60 0.21
CA GLY A 91 27.46 1.90 0.55
C GLY A 91 28.05 1.14 -0.64
N GLU A 92 29.17 0.48 -0.41
CA GLU A 92 29.87 -0.31 -1.45
C GLU A 92 29.23 -1.69 -1.72
N LYS A 93 28.46 -2.20 -0.76
CA LYS A 93 27.71 -3.45 -0.87
C LYS A 93 26.28 -3.19 -1.34
N GLU A 94 25.41 -4.18 -1.16
CA GLU A 94 24.00 -4.11 -1.52
C GLU A 94 23.30 -2.89 -0.85
N ASN A 95 22.53 -2.15 -1.64
CA ASN A 95 21.69 -1.05 -1.20
C ASN A 95 20.32 -1.23 -1.84
N THR A 96 19.30 -1.43 -1.01
CA THR A 96 17.91 -1.63 -1.49
C THR A 96 16.93 -0.79 -0.69
N VAL A 97 15.84 -0.43 -1.34
CA VAL A 97 14.65 0.15 -0.71
C VAL A 97 13.46 -0.65 -1.19
N ASP A 98 12.79 -1.32 -0.28
CA ASP A 98 11.61 -2.11 -0.55
C ASP A 98 10.39 -1.43 0.10
N PHE A 99 9.43 -1.01 -0.71
CA PHE A 99 8.11 -0.61 -0.25
C PHE A 99 7.14 -1.77 -0.37
N THR A 100 6.33 -1.97 0.65
CA THR A 100 5.33 -3.03 0.71
C THR A 100 4.01 -2.43 1.11
N ASN A 101 2.98 -2.62 0.29
CA ASN A 101 1.62 -2.22 0.58
C ASN A 101 0.80 -3.46 0.94
N THR A 102 0.55 -3.66 2.24
CA THR A 102 -0.22 -4.80 2.72
C THR A 102 -1.70 -4.44 2.74
N TYR A 103 -2.50 -5.18 1.98
CA TYR A 103 -3.95 -5.00 1.93
C TYR A 103 -4.57 -5.23 3.31
N LYS A 104 -5.37 -4.28 3.77
CA LYS A 104 -6.16 -4.42 4.99
C LYS A 104 -7.31 -5.36 4.71
N ASN A 105 -7.24 -6.54 5.27
CA ASN A 105 -8.38 -7.45 5.23
C ASN A 105 -9.49 -6.89 6.12
N VAL A 106 -10.41 -6.13 5.54
CA VAL A 106 -11.65 -5.75 6.22
C VAL A 106 -12.48 -7.03 6.34
N PRO A 107 -12.68 -7.57 7.54
CA PRO A 107 -13.48 -8.78 7.68
C PRO A 107 -14.86 -8.54 7.08
N ILE A 108 -15.29 -9.38 6.15
CA ILE A 108 -16.65 -9.34 5.55
C ILE A 108 -17.74 -9.37 6.64
N THR A 109 -17.42 -9.88 7.82
CA THR A 109 -18.26 -9.86 9.01
C THR A 109 -18.71 -8.46 9.43
N GLY A 110 -17.89 -7.40 9.20
CA GLY A 110 -18.28 -6.01 9.49
C GLY A 110 -19.42 -5.51 8.60
N VAL A 111 -19.43 -5.88 7.33
CA VAL A 111 -20.49 -5.50 6.38
C VAL A 111 -21.78 -6.26 6.71
N ILE A 112 -21.69 -7.54 7.07
CA ILE A 112 -22.85 -8.36 7.47
C ILE A 112 -23.42 -7.86 8.79
N MET A 113 -22.59 -7.54 9.77
CA MET A 113 -23.02 -7.05 11.08
C MET A 113 -23.77 -5.71 10.99
N ASN A 114 -23.35 -4.79 10.13
CA ASN A 114 -24.02 -3.52 9.94
C ASN A 114 -25.42 -3.65 9.29
N HIS A 115 -25.68 -4.76 8.60
CA HIS A 115 -26.96 -5.02 7.95
C HIS A 115 -27.75 -6.17 8.58
N MET A 116 -27.28 -6.75 9.69
CA MET A 116 -27.96 -7.87 10.35
C MET A 116 -29.40 -7.56 10.72
N THR A 117 -29.68 -6.35 11.20
CA THR A 117 -31.04 -5.89 11.53
C THR A 117 -31.95 -5.94 10.29
N ALA A 118 -31.47 -5.46 9.14
CA ALA A 118 -32.23 -5.49 7.89
C ALA A 118 -32.45 -6.92 7.39
N ILE A 119 -31.44 -7.78 7.48
CA ILE A 119 -31.55 -9.19 7.10
C ILE A 119 -32.57 -9.93 7.97
N VAL A 120 -32.54 -9.74 9.28
CA VAL A 120 -33.50 -10.34 10.21
C VAL A 120 -34.92 -9.86 9.91
N LEU A 121 -35.12 -8.55 9.64
CA LEU A 121 -36.43 -8.00 9.29
C LEU A 121 -36.97 -8.57 7.98
N ILE A 122 -36.14 -8.75 6.97
CA ILE A 122 -36.53 -9.35 5.70
C ILE A 122 -36.97 -10.81 5.91
N LEU A 123 -36.21 -11.61 6.65
CA LEU A 123 -36.56 -13.00 6.96
C LEU A 123 -37.86 -13.11 7.76
N ALA A 124 -38.07 -12.22 8.71
CA ALA A 124 -39.32 -12.18 9.49
C ALA A 124 -40.52 -11.82 8.59
N ALA A 125 -40.40 -10.87 7.69
CA ALA A 125 -41.45 -10.47 6.74
C ALA A 125 -41.82 -11.61 5.79
N VAL A 126 -40.82 -12.29 5.22
CA VAL A 126 -41.04 -13.47 4.33
C VAL A 126 -41.75 -14.61 5.09
N SER A 127 -41.33 -14.90 6.33
CA SER A 127 -41.94 -15.91 7.15
C SER A 127 -43.40 -15.58 7.46
N ALA A 128 -43.72 -14.33 7.82
CA ALA A 128 -45.09 -13.88 8.08
C ALA A 128 -45.99 -13.99 6.86
N MET A 129 -45.51 -13.61 5.68
CA MET A 129 -46.24 -13.77 4.42
C MET A 129 -46.53 -15.24 4.08
N ALA A 130 -45.56 -16.11 4.29
CA ALA A 130 -45.75 -17.55 4.07
C ALA A 130 -46.83 -18.14 4.97
N VAL A 131 -46.84 -17.77 6.25
CA VAL A 131 -47.88 -18.21 7.20
C VAL A 131 -49.27 -17.70 6.81
N LEU A 132 -49.40 -16.42 6.46
CA LEU A 132 -50.66 -15.83 6.00
C LEU A 132 -51.18 -16.52 4.74
N PHE A 133 -50.32 -16.84 3.78
CA PHE A 133 -50.69 -17.53 2.56
C PHE A 133 -51.22 -18.96 2.84
N LEU A 134 -50.53 -19.67 3.71
CA LEU A 134 -50.92 -21.04 4.08
C LEU A 134 -52.24 -21.06 4.87
N THR A 135 -52.46 -20.14 5.80
CA THR A 135 -53.70 -20.02 6.57
C THR A 135 -54.88 -19.67 5.68
N LYS A 136 -54.72 -18.71 4.79
CA LYS A 136 -55.75 -18.32 3.85
C LYS A 136 -56.13 -19.46 2.88
N ARG A 137 -55.17 -20.26 2.44
CA ARG A 137 -55.41 -21.43 1.57
C ARG A 137 -56.17 -22.56 2.32
N ARG A 138 -56.03 -22.68 3.66
CA ARG A 138 -56.79 -23.63 4.46
C ARG A 138 -58.23 -23.20 4.70
N GLN A 139 -58.52 -21.88 4.72
CA GLN A 139 -59.90 -21.38 4.92
C GLN A 139 -60.72 -21.44 3.65
N MET A 140 -60.12 -21.60 2.45
CA MET A 140 -60.80 -21.72 1.20
C MET A 140 -61.06 -23.15 0.72
N ARG A 141 -60.78 -24.15 1.60
CA ARG A 141 -61.11 -25.57 1.39
C ARG A 141 -62.18 -25.99 2.41
#